data_a370759e25181d23117be7aa3401b51c
#
_entry.id   a370759e25181d23117be7aa3401b51c
#
_cell.length_a   1.000
_cell.length_b   1.000
_cell.length_c   1.000
_cell.angle_alpha   90.00
_cell.angle_beta   90.00
_cell.angle_gamma   90.00
#
_symmetry.space_group_name_H-M   'P 1'
#
loop_
_entity.id
_entity.type
_entity.pdbx_description
1 polymer ?
#
loop_
_entity_poly.entity_id
_entity_poly.type
_entity_poly.pdbx_seq_one_letter_code
_entity_poly.pdbx_strand_id
1 'polypeptide(L)'
;WYGDMFTTNYLTTMNAWREIRKAINNDEDPRFSMAQILKVAAMHRVTDTYGPIPYLNFGVSKEVPYDSQKDVYYRFFEELDGAINNLDSYAASGSKVLSSWDCVFNGDVTSWIKFANSLRLRLALHLAYVDETKAKSEAQLAIGNSYGLMNVKSDLAELQHITPIATYESPLYILKGWDDICMGATLDSYMNGYQDPRLSAYFEAGTGGKYRGIRAGMSKDVSKDK
;
A
#
# COMPACT_ATOMS: atom_id res chain seq x y z
N TRP A 1 13.53 -12.72 -9.43
CA TRP A 1 12.15 -12.17 -9.45
C TRP A 1 11.36 -12.58 -8.22
N TYR A 2 11.28 -13.86 -7.90
CA TYR A 2 10.46 -14.33 -6.77
C TYR A 2 10.95 -13.82 -5.39
N GLY A 3 12.26 -13.66 -5.18
CA GLY A 3 12.85 -13.14 -3.95
C GLY A 3 12.96 -11.61 -3.87
N ASP A 4 12.78 -10.91 -4.98
CA ASP A 4 13.08 -9.47 -5.06
C ASP A 4 12.19 -8.63 -4.14
N MET A 5 10.89 -8.92 -4.10
CA MET A 5 9.95 -8.20 -3.24
C MET A 5 10.28 -8.38 -1.76
N PHE A 6 10.63 -9.61 -1.34
CA PHE A 6 11.05 -9.89 0.03
C PHE A 6 12.32 -9.10 0.38
N THR A 7 13.38 -9.33 -0.37
CA THR A 7 14.70 -8.71 -0.12
C THR A 7 14.61 -7.18 -0.16
N THR A 8 13.96 -6.62 -1.17
CA THR A 8 13.82 -5.17 -1.34
C THR A 8 13.10 -4.54 -0.16
N ASN A 9 11.98 -5.11 0.30
CA ASN A 9 11.24 -4.53 1.43
C ASN A 9 12.02 -4.61 2.75
N TYR A 10 12.81 -5.67 2.98
CA TYR A 10 13.68 -5.72 4.15
C TYR A 10 14.83 -4.71 4.08
N LEU A 11 15.46 -4.58 2.93
CA LEU A 11 16.57 -3.63 2.74
C LEU A 11 16.12 -2.17 2.79
N THR A 12 14.99 -1.84 2.18
CA THR A 12 14.53 -0.45 2.08
C THR A 12 13.58 -0.06 3.21
N THR A 13 12.54 -0.84 3.47
CA THR A 13 11.50 -0.47 4.44
C THR A 13 11.92 -0.80 5.87
N MET A 14 12.26 -2.06 6.14
CA MET A 14 12.54 -2.50 7.51
C MET A 14 13.84 -1.90 8.06
N ASN A 15 14.88 -1.81 7.25
CA ASN A 15 16.12 -1.16 7.68
C ASN A 15 15.91 0.35 7.87
N ALA A 16 15.23 1.05 6.96
CA ALA A 16 14.95 2.47 7.13
C ALA A 16 14.12 2.74 8.40
N TRP A 17 13.06 1.96 8.63
CA TRP A 17 12.27 2.04 9.85
C TRP A 17 13.13 1.84 11.12
N ARG A 18 14.01 0.85 11.12
CA ARG A 18 14.92 0.59 12.24
C ARG A 18 15.88 1.76 12.53
N GLU A 19 16.44 2.34 11.48
CA GLU A 19 17.33 3.50 11.63
C GLU A 19 16.58 4.75 12.10
N ILE A 20 15.35 4.97 11.61
CA ILE A 20 14.47 6.05 12.11
C ILE A 20 14.17 5.85 13.59
N ARG A 21 13.82 4.63 14.02
CA ARG A 21 13.56 4.31 15.42
C ARG A 21 14.76 4.61 16.32
N LYS A 22 15.96 4.23 15.87
CA LYS A 22 17.21 4.52 16.61
C LYS A 22 17.51 6.02 16.71
N ALA A 23 17.30 6.74 15.60
CA ALA A 23 17.58 8.16 15.53
C ALA A 23 16.61 9.00 16.38
N ILE A 24 15.33 8.65 16.39
CA ILE A 24 14.29 9.35 17.15
C ILE A 24 14.31 8.91 18.62
N ASN A 25 14.50 7.62 18.88
CA ASN A 25 14.52 7.01 20.23
C ASN A 25 13.30 7.42 21.09
N ASN A 26 12.14 7.62 20.48
CA ASN A 26 10.87 7.93 21.09
C ASN A 26 9.73 7.35 20.25
N ASP A 27 9.06 6.33 20.75
CA ASP A 27 8.01 5.62 20.03
C ASP A 27 6.70 6.47 19.93
N GLU A 28 6.56 7.55 20.70
CA GLU A 28 5.44 8.50 20.62
C GLU A 28 5.68 9.67 19.64
N ASP A 29 6.88 9.76 19.06
CA ASP A 29 7.17 10.83 18.10
C ASP A 29 6.31 10.68 16.84
N PRO A 30 5.66 11.76 16.37
CA PRO A 30 4.77 11.70 15.20
C PRO A 30 5.51 11.29 13.92
N ARG A 31 6.81 11.60 13.81
CA ARG A 31 7.64 11.17 12.67
C ARG A 31 7.84 9.66 12.67
N PHE A 32 8.00 9.08 13.85
CA PHE A 32 8.08 7.62 13.99
C PHE A 32 6.73 6.96 13.70
N SER A 33 5.61 7.57 14.15
CA SER A 33 4.26 7.09 13.84
C SER A 33 3.98 7.05 12.33
N MET A 34 4.41 8.07 11.57
CA MET A 34 4.32 8.06 10.10
C MET A 34 5.17 6.93 9.49
N ALA A 35 6.40 6.74 9.98
CA ALA A 35 7.26 5.63 9.52
C ALA A 35 6.65 4.26 9.86
N GLN A 36 5.96 4.13 11.00
CA GLN A 36 5.27 2.92 11.43
C GLN A 36 4.11 2.58 10.46
N ILE A 37 3.30 3.57 10.09
CA ILE A 37 2.21 3.40 9.11
C ILE A 37 2.76 2.92 7.76
N LEU A 38 3.84 3.55 7.27
CA LEU A 38 4.48 3.14 6.00
C LEU A 38 5.06 1.73 6.07
N LYS A 39 5.67 1.36 7.21
CA LYS A 39 6.15 -0.01 7.43
C LYS A 39 5.02 -1.02 7.30
N VAL A 40 3.89 -0.79 7.96
CA VAL A 40 2.71 -1.68 7.86
C VAL A 40 2.19 -1.72 6.41
N ALA A 41 2.09 -0.56 5.75
CA ALA A 41 1.62 -0.46 4.36
C ALA A 41 2.50 -1.24 3.36
N ALA A 42 3.81 -1.37 3.62
CA ALA A 42 4.71 -2.17 2.79
C ALA A 42 4.69 -3.66 3.19
N MET A 43 4.81 -3.94 4.49
CA MET A 43 5.06 -5.31 4.98
C MET A 43 3.84 -6.21 4.96
N HIS A 44 2.60 -5.66 4.98
CA HIS A 44 1.42 -6.52 4.81
C HIS A 44 1.45 -7.24 3.45
N ARG A 45 1.91 -6.58 2.40
CA ARG A 45 2.04 -7.20 1.06
C ARG A 45 3.09 -8.30 1.05
N VAL A 46 4.14 -8.17 1.87
CA VAL A 46 5.18 -9.20 1.98
C VAL A 46 4.61 -10.45 2.64
N THR A 47 3.93 -10.31 3.78
CA THR A 47 3.32 -11.49 4.45
C THR A 47 2.16 -12.08 3.64
N ASP A 48 1.39 -11.28 2.89
CA ASP A 48 0.35 -11.78 1.99
C ASP A 48 0.93 -12.60 0.83
N THR A 49 2.15 -12.30 0.41
CA THR A 49 2.83 -13.02 -0.67
C THR A 49 3.57 -14.27 -0.18
N TYR A 50 4.24 -14.18 0.98
CA TYR A 50 5.17 -15.21 1.45
C TYR A 50 4.68 -15.99 2.66
N GLY A 51 3.58 -15.57 3.30
CA GLY A 51 3.08 -16.15 4.55
C GLY A 51 3.90 -15.71 5.76
N PRO A 52 4.45 -16.63 6.57
CA PRO A 52 5.30 -16.29 7.71
C PRO A 52 6.52 -15.46 7.30
N ILE A 53 6.83 -14.43 8.09
CA ILE A 53 7.98 -13.52 7.84
C ILE A 53 8.67 -13.13 9.16
N PRO A 54 9.97 -12.80 9.19
CA PRO A 54 10.65 -12.30 10.38
C PRO A 54 10.28 -10.83 10.63
N TYR A 55 9.33 -10.56 11.51
CA TYR A 55 8.74 -9.23 11.72
C TYR A 55 8.86 -8.70 13.15
N LEU A 56 8.37 -9.46 14.15
CA LEU A 56 8.21 -8.99 15.54
C LEU A 56 9.56 -8.63 16.19
N ASN A 57 10.57 -9.45 15.93
CA ASN A 57 11.90 -9.32 16.53
C ASN A 57 12.95 -8.79 15.54
N PHE A 58 12.50 -8.15 14.44
CA PHE A 58 13.43 -7.61 13.46
C PHE A 58 14.37 -6.56 14.06
N GLY A 59 15.67 -6.75 13.85
CA GLY A 59 16.72 -5.86 14.34
C GLY A 59 17.16 -6.11 15.79
N VAL A 60 16.59 -7.08 16.49
CA VAL A 60 17.01 -7.47 17.85
C VAL A 60 18.23 -8.39 17.80
N SER A 61 18.28 -9.33 16.87
CA SER A 61 19.41 -10.24 16.69
C SER A 61 19.74 -10.46 15.21
N LYS A 62 20.86 -11.14 14.94
CA LYS A 62 21.23 -11.52 13.56
C LYS A 62 20.35 -12.63 13.01
N GLU A 63 19.89 -13.51 13.88
CA GLU A 63 19.00 -14.60 13.55
C GLU A 63 17.61 -14.26 14.11
N VAL A 64 16.66 -13.99 13.23
CA VAL A 64 15.28 -13.64 13.58
C VAL A 64 14.37 -14.77 13.10
N PRO A 65 13.61 -15.43 13.99
CA PRO A 65 12.67 -16.47 13.58
C PRO A 65 11.57 -15.89 12.72
N TYR A 66 10.94 -16.73 11.92
CA TYR A 66 9.74 -16.39 11.19
C TYR A 66 8.54 -16.38 12.13
N ASP A 67 7.83 -15.27 12.14
CA ASP A 67 6.58 -15.13 12.88
C ASP A 67 5.42 -15.65 12.02
N SER A 68 4.39 -16.22 12.65
CA SER A 68 3.20 -16.65 11.92
C SER A 68 2.51 -15.45 11.27
N GLN A 69 1.85 -15.65 10.12
CA GLN A 69 1.10 -14.57 9.47
C GLN A 69 0.03 -13.97 10.40
N LYS A 70 -0.57 -14.78 11.27
CA LYS A 70 -1.51 -14.34 12.31
C LYS A 70 -0.85 -13.33 13.25
N ASP A 71 0.32 -13.65 13.81
CA ASP A 71 1.01 -12.81 14.77
C ASP A 71 1.47 -11.50 14.12
N VAL A 72 1.92 -11.58 12.86
CA VAL A 72 2.29 -10.41 12.06
C VAL A 72 1.10 -9.48 11.85
N TYR A 73 -0.08 -10.01 11.48
CA TYR A 73 -1.29 -9.21 11.30
C TYR A 73 -1.76 -8.57 12.61
N TYR A 74 -1.69 -9.29 13.72
CA TYR A 74 -2.05 -8.73 15.02
C TYR A 74 -1.13 -7.59 15.40
N ARG A 75 0.17 -7.75 15.14
CA ARG A 75 1.13 -6.67 15.33
C ARG A 75 0.86 -5.47 14.42
N PHE A 76 0.43 -5.65 13.20
CA PHE A 76 0.03 -4.53 12.32
C PHE A 76 -1.09 -3.69 12.95
N PHE A 77 -2.10 -4.32 13.54
CA PHE A 77 -3.18 -3.59 14.20
C PHE A 77 -2.71 -2.82 15.43
N GLU A 78 -1.86 -3.42 16.26
CA GLU A 78 -1.26 -2.74 17.41
C GLU A 78 -0.44 -1.52 16.97
N GLU A 79 0.36 -1.67 15.93
CA GLU A 79 1.21 -0.62 15.39
C GLU A 79 0.41 0.52 14.77
N LEU A 80 -0.67 0.21 14.05
CA LEU A 80 -1.57 1.24 13.50
C LEU A 80 -2.33 1.96 14.61
N ASP A 81 -2.79 1.23 15.62
CA ASP A 81 -3.49 1.82 16.77
C ASP A 81 -2.58 2.79 17.51
N GLY A 82 -1.37 2.38 17.87
CA GLY A 82 -0.38 3.24 18.51
C GLY A 82 -0.04 4.47 17.67
N ALA A 83 0.17 4.29 16.36
CA ALA A 83 0.47 5.41 15.46
C ALA A 83 -0.68 6.41 15.35
N ILE A 84 -1.93 5.95 15.25
CA ILE A 84 -3.12 6.80 15.19
C ILE A 84 -3.27 7.59 16.51
N ASN A 85 -3.12 6.94 17.65
CA ASN A 85 -3.24 7.58 18.96
C ASN A 85 -2.15 8.64 19.17
N ASN A 86 -0.92 8.39 18.77
CA ASN A 86 0.18 9.35 18.85
C ASN A 86 -0.03 10.56 17.94
N LEU A 87 -0.65 10.37 16.78
CA LEU A 87 -0.91 11.43 15.81
C LEU A 87 -2.12 12.31 16.19
N ASP A 88 -3.02 11.83 17.04
CA ASP A 88 -4.29 12.50 17.39
C ASP A 88 -4.09 13.92 17.90
N SER A 89 -3.18 14.13 18.86
CA SER A 89 -2.89 15.45 19.44
C SER A 89 -2.34 16.45 18.40
N TYR A 90 -1.56 15.96 17.45
CA TYR A 90 -1.00 16.77 16.36
C TYR A 90 -2.08 17.14 15.33
N ALA A 91 -2.95 16.20 14.99
CA ALA A 91 -4.09 16.44 14.12
C ALA A 91 -5.07 17.47 14.73
N ALA A 92 -5.40 17.31 16.01
CA ALA A 92 -6.30 18.22 16.75
C ALA A 92 -5.76 19.65 16.80
N SER A 93 -4.43 19.83 16.87
CA SER A 93 -3.79 21.15 16.86
C SER A 93 -3.60 21.76 15.47
N GLY A 94 -3.89 21.00 14.39
CA GLY A 94 -3.59 21.40 13.02
C GLY A 94 -2.10 21.47 12.71
N SER A 95 -1.25 20.85 13.52
CA SER A 95 0.19 20.84 13.34
C SER A 95 0.59 20.01 12.14
N LYS A 96 1.62 20.47 11.41
CA LYS A 96 2.22 19.70 10.31
C LYS A 96 3.48 18.99 10.80
N VAL A 97 3.69 17.78 10.31
CA VAL A 97 4.86 16.95 10.62
C VAL A 97 5.62 16.65 9.33
N LEU A 98 6.92 16.97 9.29
CA LEU A 98 7.79 16.75 8.13
C LEU A 98 7.29 17.41 6.83
N SER A 99 6.60 18.54 6.87
CA SER A 99 5.93 19.14 5.72
C SER A 99 6.82 19.31 4.48
N SER A 100 8.12 19.60 4.66
CA SER A 100 9.08 19.73 3.56
C SER A 100 9.64 18.40 3.04
N TRP A 101 9.37 17.30 3.73
CA TRP A 101 9.91 15.97 3.44
C TRP A 101 8.83 14.92 3.17
N ASP A 102 7.60 15.19 3.61
CA ASP A 102 6.46 14.31 3.36
C ASP A 102 5.94 14.53 1.93
N CYS A 103 6.34 13.63 1.07
CA CYS A 103 5.97 13.63 -0.35
C CYS A 103 4.58 13.03 -0.64
N VAL A 104 3.85 12.61 0.39
CA VAL A 104 2.52 12.01 0.24
C VAL A 104 1.42 13.02 0.60
N PHE A 105 1.47 13.59 1.80
CA PHE A 105 0.44 14.48 2.32
C PHE A 105 0.95 15.86 2.75
N ASN A 106 2.19 16.23 2.40
CA ASN A 106 2.79 17.52 2.79
C ASN A 106 2.74 17.80 4.31
N GLY A 107 2.90 16.76 5.10
CA GLY A 107 2.87 16.82 6.56
C GLY A 107 1.49 16.94 7.18
N ASP A 108 0.41 16.78 6.43
CA ASP A 108 -0.94 16.80 6.98
C ASP A 108 -1.24 15.53 7.78
N VAL A 109 -1.24 15.70 9.11
CA VAL A 109 -1.41 14.59 10.06
C VAL A 109 -2.79 13.97 9.96
N THR A 110 -3.83 14.75 9.65
CA THR A 110 -5.19 14.24 9.48
C THR A 110 -5.28 13.26 8.32
N SER A 111 -4.62 13.57 7.21
CA SER A 111 -4.54 12.66 6.05
C SER A 111 -3.78 11.37 6.38
N TRP A 112 -2.72 11.46 7.19
CA TRP A 112 -2.02 10.26 7.69
C TRP A 112 -2.90 9.36 8.55
N ILE A 113 -3.74 9.94 9.43
CA ILE A 113 -4.69 9.17 10.24
C ILE A 113 -5.76 8.51 9.34
N LYS A 114 -6.32 9.23 8.38
CA LYS A 114 -7.27 8.66 7.41
C LYS A 114 -6.66 7.50 6.62
N PHE A 115 -5.41 7.64 6.19
CA PHE A 115 -4.66 6.59 5.51
C PHE A 115 -4.48 5.36 6.41
N ALA A 116 -4.06 5.56 7.67
CA ALA A 116 -3.89 4.49 8.64
C ALA A 116 -5.21 3.75 8.94
N ASN A 117 -6.33 4.49 9.10
CA ASN A 117 -7.66 3.91 9.29
C ASN A 117 -8.10 3.08 8.07
N SER A 118 -7.87 3.60 6.86
CA SER A 118 -8.20 2.90 5.62
C SER A 118 -7.37 1.62 5.44
N LEU A 119 -6.10 1.68 5.81
CA LEU A 119 -5.22 0.52 5.84
C LEU A 119 -5.70 -0.50 6.88
N ARG A 120 -6.04 -0.05 8.11
CA ARG A 120 -6.62 -0.88 9.16
C ARG A 120 -7.87 -1.63 8.70
N LEU A 121 -8.80 -0.91 8.06
CA LEU A 121 -10.01 -1.51 7.49
C LEU A 121 -9.68 -2.54 6.41
N ARG A 122 -8.75 -2.24 5.51
CA ARG A 122 -8.29 -3.19 4.48
C ARG A 122 -7.73 -4.47 5.10
N LEU A 123 -6.86 -4.35 6.11
CA LEU A 123 -6.28 -5.50 6.81
C LEU A 123 -7.36 -6.29 7.57
N ALA A 124 -8.34 -5.62 8.18
CA ALA A 124 -9.47 -6.27 8.83
C ALA A 124 -10.29 -7.12 7.84
N LEU A 125 -10.54 -6.61 6.63
CA LEU A 125 -11.24 -7.36 5.58
C LEU A 125 -10.47 -8.60 5.12
N HIS A 126 -9.13 -8.60 5.14
CA HIS A 126 -8.33 -9.80 4.85
C HIS A 126 -8.57 -10.92 5.87
N LEU A 127 -8.94 -10.59 7.10
CA LEU A 127 -9.23 -11.56 8.16
C LEU A 127 -10.66 -12.07 8.16
N ALA A 128 -11.56 -11.54 7.32
CA ALA A 128 -13.01 -11.79 7.41
C ALA A 128 -13.41 -13.27 7.44
N TYR A 129 -12.65 -14.14 6.76
CA TYR A 129 -12.93 -15.57 6.67
C TYR A 129 -12.05 -16.46 7.57
N VAL A 130 -11.02 -15.88 8.21
CA VAL A 130 -10.07 -16.66 9.05
C VAL A 130 -10.15 -16.28 10.53
N ASP A 131 -10.54 -15.04 10.84
CA ASP A 131 -10.77 -14.53 12.20
C ASP A 131 -11.82 -13.42 12.18
N GLU A 132 -13.09 -13.82 12.05
CA GLU A 132 -14.22 -12.90 11.93
C GLU A 132 -14.32 -11.95 13.14
N THR A 133 -14.05 -12.44 14.33
CA THR A 133 -14.12 -11.63 15.56
C THR A 133 -13.11 -10.49 15.54
N LYS A 134 -11.85 -10.78 15.21
CA LYS A 134 -10.80 -9.77 15.08
C LYS A 134 -11.08 -8.84 13.92
N ALA A 135 -11.49 -9.37 12.78
CA ALA A 135 -11.86 -8.58 11.59
C ALA A 135 -12.95 -7.55 11.91
N LYS A 136 -14.02 -7.98 12.56
CA LYS A 136 -15.13 -7.10 12.95
C LYS A 136 -14.71 -6.01 13.94
N SER A 137 -13.94 -6.38 14.96
CA SER A 137 -13.42 -5.43 15.96
C SER A 137 -12.55 -4.36 15.30
N GLU A 138 -11.58 -4.75 14.46
CA GLU A 138 -10.68 -3.81 13.81
C GLU A 138 -11.38 -2.93 12.76
N ALA A 139 -12.33 -3.50 12.03
CA ALA A 139 -13.16 -2.72 11.10
C ALA A 139 -14.01 -1.66 11.83
N GLN A 140 -14.61 -2.02 12.97
CA GLN A 140 -15.38 -1.07 13.78
C GLN A 140 -14.51 0.07 14.30
N LEU A 141 -13.30 -0.21 14.77
CA LEU A 141 -12.36 0.81 15.23
C LEU A 141 -11.95 1.75 14.08
N ALA A 142 -11.70 1.19 12.88
CA ALA A 142 -11.32 1.99 11.71
C ALA A 142 -12.47 2.91 11.24
N ILE A 143 -13.68 2.38 11.16
CA ILE A 143 -14.87 3.12 10.69
C ILE A 143 -15.35 4.13 11.74
N GLY A 144 -15.25 3.79 13.02
CA GLY A 144 -15.70 4.62 14.14
C GLY A 144 -14.74 5.76 14.51
N ASN A 145 -13.55 5.82 13.90
CA ASN A 145 -12.58 6.88 14.19
C ASN A 145 -13.10 8.24 13.70
N SER A 146 -12.95 9.27 14.52
CA SER A 146 -13.48 10.63 14.28
C SER A 146 -12.92 11.31 13.02
N TYR A 147 -11.69 10.97 12.61
CA TYR A 147 -11.08 11.48 11.37
C TYR A 147 -11.59 10.76 10.11
N GLY A 148 -12.21 9.59 10.27
CA GLY A 148 -12.79 8.81 9.19
C GLY A 148 -11.77 8.06 8.32
N LEU A 149 -12.23 7.68 7.14
CA LEU A 149 -11.48 6.94 6.12
C LEU A 149 -11.16 7.84 4.92
N MET A 150 -10.26 7.39 4.07
CA MET A 150 -10.05 8.00 2.74
C MET A 150 -11.28 7.71 1.87
N ASN A 151 -12.09 8.72 1.57
CA ASN A 151 -13.37 8.55 0.87
C ASN A 151 -13.62 9.54 -0.26
N VAL A 152 -12.75 10.53 -0.44
CA VAL A 152 -12.82 11.52 -1.51
C VAL A 152 -11.49 11.60 -2.27
N LYS A 153 -11.52 12.18 -3.47
CA LYS A 153 -10.32 12.27 -4.34
C LYS A 153 -9.16 13.03 -3.66
N SER A 154 -9.45 14.02 -2.84
CA SER A 154 -8.43 14.76 -2.09
C SER A 154 -7.72 13.96 -1.00
N ASP A 155 -8.27 12.81 -0.59
CA ASP A 155 -7.65 11.93 0.40
C ASP A 155 -6.63 10.95 -0.23
N LEU A 156 -6.43 10.98 -1.55
CA LEU A 156 -5.51 10.07 -2.22
C LEU A 156 -4.09 10.17 -1.66
N ALA A 157 -3.55 9.03 -1.24
CA ALA A 157 -2.13 8.87 -0.93
C ALA A 157 -1.34 8.78 -2.25
N GLU A 158 -1.05 9.95 -2.82
CA GLU A 158 -0.34 10.05 -4.08
C GLU A 158 1.10 10.52 -3.82
N LEU A 159 2.06 9.77 -4.35
CA LEU A 159 3.46 10.17 -4.28
C LEU A 159 3.67 11.39 -5.18
N GLN A 160 3.91 12.53 -4.57
CA GLN A 160 4.12 13.78 -5.30
C GLN A 160 5.52 13.80 -5.93
N HIS A 161 5.62 14.48 -7.06
CA HIS A 161 6.85 14.60 -7.80
C HIS A 161 7.92 15.32 -6.96
N ILE A 162 8.94 14.58 -6.55
CA ILE A 162 10.08 15.14 -5.83
C ILE A 162 11.20 15.36 -6.85
N THR A 163 11.25 16.56 -7.43
CA THR A 163 12.42 16.96 -8.22
C THR A 163 13.50 17.54 -7.30
N PRO A 164 14.80 17.21 -7.48
CA PRO A 164 15.43 16.49 -8.61
C PRO A 164 15.84 15.05 -8.28
N ILE A 165 15.39 14.45 -7.16
CA ILE A 165 16.05 13.26 -6.57
C ILE A 165 15.58 11.95 -7.19
N ALA A 166 14.34 11.82 -7.61
CA ALA A 166 13.84 10.65 -8.33
C ALA A 166 12.54 10.96 -9.09
N THR A 167 12.43 10.46 -10.29
CA THR A 167 11.15 10.31 -10.97
C THR A 167 10.55 8.98 -10.53
N TYR A 168 9.52 9.04 -9.67
CA TYR A 168 8.75 7.84 -9.33
C TYR A 168 7.67 7.65 -10.39
N GLU A 169 7.90 6.71 -11.29
CA GLU A 169 6.92 6.35 -12.30
C GLU A 169 6.01 5.24 -11.78
N SER A 170 4.74 5.30 -12.15
CA SER A 170 3.81 4.19 -11.87
C SER A 170 4.35 2.89 -12.48
N PRO A 171 4.30 1.74 -11.79
CA PRO A 171 4.67 0.46 -12.36
C PRO A 171 3.92 0.14 -13.66
N LEU A 172 2.66 0.59 -13.80
CA LEU A 172 1.88 0.43 -15.04
C LEU A 172 2.45 1.28 -16.17
N TYR A 173 2.94 2.49 -15.88
CA TYR A 173 3.60 3.35 -16.86
C TYR A 173 4.90 2.72 -17.37
N ILE A 174 5.72 2.19 -16.46
CA ILE A 174 6.97 1.49 -16.80
C ILE A 174 6.68 0.27 -17.67
N LEU A 175 5.71 -0.56 -17.29
CA LEU A 175 5.31 -1.76 -18.04
C LEU A 175 4.76 -1.40 -19.43
N LYS A 176 4.00 -0.30 -19.54
CA LYS A 176 3.56 0.21 -20.86
C LYS A 176 4.76 0.63 -21.70
N GLY A 177 5.76 1.27 -21.11
CA GLY A 177 6.98 1.69 -21.81
C GLY A 177 7.79 0.52 -22.39
N TRP A 178 7.66 -0.66 -21.82
CA TRP A 178 8.27 -1.90 -22.37
C TRP A 178 7.46 -2.57 -23.47
N ASP A 179 6.24 -2.09 -23.74
CA ASP A 179 5.29 -2.64 -24.71
C ASP A 179 4.96 -4.13 -24.48
N ASP A 180 5.02 -4.53 -23.21
CA ASP A 180 4.85 -5.92 -22.76
C ASP A 180 3.45 -6.20 -22.21
N ILE A 181 2.62 -5.17 -21.99
CA ILE A 181 1.28 -5.33 -21.43
C ILE A 181 0.19 -4.90 -22.41
N CYS A 182 -0.90 -5.65 -22.39
CA CYS A 182 -2.11 -5.35 -23.11
C CYS A 182 -3.34 -5.78 -22.32
N MET A 183 -4.51 -5.36 -22.74
CA MET A 183 -5.77 -5.78 -22.14
C MET A 183 -5.92 -7.30 -22.26
N GLY A 184 -6.25 -7.98 -21.17
CA GLY A 184 -6.56 -9.40 -21.19
C GLY A 184 -7.96 -9.67 -21.76
N ALA A 185 -8.16 -10.78 -22.47
CA ALA A 185 -9.44 -11.15 -23.09
C ALA A 185 -10.59 -11.27 -22.06
N THR A 186 -10.30 -11.68 -20.82
CA THR A 186 -11.31 -11.73 -19.77
C THR A 186 -11.83 -10.32 -19.44
N LEU A 187 -10.92 -9.36 -19.25
CA LEU A 187 -11.29 -7.98 -18.97
C LEU A 187 -12.04 -7.35 -20.14
N ASP A 188 -11.61 -7.61 -21.37
CA ASP A 188 -12.32 -7.24 -22.59
C ASP A 188 -13.78 -7.72 -22.57
N SER A 189 -13.99 -8.99 -22.32
CA SER A 189 -15.34 -9.58 -22.28
C SER A 189 -16.26 -8.88 -21.28
N TYR A 190 -15.76 -8.56 -20.09
CA TYR A 190 -16.53 -7.85 -19.09
C TYR A 190 -16.75 -6.38 -19.47
N MET A 191 -15.70 -5.64 -19.81
CA MET A 191 -15.80 -4.20 -20.03
C MET A 191 -16.62 -3.88 -21.30
N ASN A 192 -16.43 -4.62 -22.38
CA ASN A 192 -17.27 -4.46 -23.58
C ASN A 192 -18.68 -4.99 -23.37
N GLY A 193 -18.83 -6.15 -22.70
CA GLY A 193 -20.14 -6.76 -22.44
C GLY A 193 -21.06 -5.89 -21.58
N TYR A 194 -20.53 -5.23 -20.57
CA TYR A 194 -21.28 -4.30 -19.71
C TYR A 194 -21.20 -2.84 -20.18
N GLN A 195 -20.59 -2.55 -21.33
CA GLN A 195 -20.38 -1.18 -21.82
C GLN A 195 -19.76 -0.25 -20.75
N ASP A 196 -18.74 -0.76 -20.07
CA ASP A 196 -18.10 -0.07 -18.94
C ASP A 196 -17.46 1.25 -19.41
N PRO A 197 -17.87 2.42 -18.89
CA PRO A 197 -17.36 3.71 -19.32
C PRO A 197 -15.86 3.91 -19.03
N ARG A 198 -15.27 3.09 -18.15
CA ARG A 198 -13.83 3.15 -17.83
C ARG A 198 -12.96 2.55 -18.94
N LEU A 199 -13.53 1.84 -19.91
CA LEU A 199 -12.79 1.18 -20.97
C LEU A 199 -11.86 2.14 -21.72
N SER A 200 -12.40 3.29 -22.14
CA SER A 200 -11.62 4.32 -22.84
C SER A 200 -10.64 5.12 -21.92
N ALA A 201 -10.85 5.05 -20.61
CA ALA A 201 -9.95 5.67 -19.66
C ALA A 201 -8.74 4.78 -19.33
N TYR A 202 -8.90 3.45 -19.42
CA TYR A 202 -7.85 2.49 -19.08
C TYR A 202 -7.03 2.03 -20.28
N PHE A 203 -7.65 2.01 -21.46
CA PHE A 203 -7.04 1.43 -22.65
C PHE A 203 -7.16 2.36 -23.86
N GLU A 204 -6.18 2.29 -24.74
CA GLU A 204 -6.21 2.89 -26.06
C GLU A 204 -6.93 1.95 -27.03
N ALA A 205 -7.71 2.51 -27.94
CA ALA A 205 -8.35 1.71 -28.98
C ALA A 205 -7.29 1.19 -29.98
N GLY A 206 -7.38 -0.06 -30.35
CA GLY A 206 -6.56 -0.66 -31.37
C GLY A 206 -6.99 -0.31 -32.79
N THR A 207 -6.49 -1.04 -33.77
CA THR A 207 -6.82 -0.86 -35.19
C THR A 207 -8.34 -0.91 -35.44
N GLY A 208 -8.85 0.07 -36.14
CA GLY A 208 -10.29 0.21 -36.42
C GLY A 208 -11.11 0.78 -35.27
N GLY A 209 -10.48 1.40 -34.27
CA GLY A 209 -11.16 2.07 -33.15
C GLY A 209 -11.83 1.11 -32.15
N LYS A 210 -11.42 -0.15 -32.13
CA LYS A 210 -12.00 -1.19 -31.26
C LYS A 210 -11.09 -1.53 -30.09
N TYR A 211 -11.68 -1.78 -28.94
CA TYR A 211 -10.99 -2.32 -27.77
C TYR A 211 -11.05 -3.83 -27.80
N ARG A 212 -9.91 -4.50 -27.84
CA ARG A 212 -9.81 -5.97 -27.85
C ARG A 212 -8.73 -6.46 -26.91
N GLY A 213 -9.05 -7.47 -26.14
CA GLY A 213 -8.16 -8.14 -25.22
C GLY A 213 -7.50 -9.38 -25.82
N ILE A 214 -6.28 -9.68 -25.38
CA ILE A 214 -5.50 -10.84 -25.82
C ILE A 214 -5.68 -11.98 -24.83
N ARG A 215 -5.83 -13.20 -25.33
CA ARG A 215 -5.90 -14.41 -24.50
C ARG A 215 -4.56 -14.67 -23.83
N ALA A 216 -4.58 -14.98 -22.54
CA ALA A 216 -3.40 -15.47 -21.84
C ALA A 216 -2.86 -16.76 -22.52
N GLY A 217 -1.55 -16.86 -22.65
CA GLY A 217 -0.87 -18.02 -23.25
C GLY A 217 -0.75 -18.00 -24.80
N MET A 218 -1.21 -16.93 -25.45
CA MET A 218 -0.93 -16.74 -26.88
C MET A 218 0.53 -16.39 -27.11
N SER A 219 1.11 -16.86 -28.24
CA SER A 219 2.47 -16.49 -28.59
C SER A 219 2.59 -15.02 -28.97
N LYS A 220 3.76 -14.45 -28.74
CA LYS A 220 4.07 -13.03 -29.00
C LYS A 220 3.84 -12.64 -30.49
N ASP A 221 3.98 -13.58 -31.41
CA ASP A 221 3.83 -13.34 -32.84
C ASP A 221 2.38 -13.14 -33.28
N VAL A 222 1.43 -13.73 -32.57
CA VAL A 222 -0.01 -13.57 -32.85
C VAL A 222 -0.57 -12.26 -32.28
N SER A 223 0.10 -11.66 -31.30
CA SER A 223 -0.35 -10.43 -30.66
C SER A 223 -0.04 -9.15 -31.44
N LYS A 224 0.93 -9.20 -32.38
CA LYS A 224 1.40 -8.02 -33.14
C LYS A 224 0.55 -7.70 -34.38
N ASP A 225 -0.25 -8.63 -34.86
CA ASP A 225 -1.03 -8.50 -36.10
C ASP A 225 -2.50 -8.12 -35.87
N LYS A 226 -2.83 -7.53 -34.69
CA LYS A 226 -4.25 -7.18 -34.41
C LYS A 226 -4.41 -5.76 -33.88
#